data_c01dfe42a4437a0f4fc2074d7825d421
#
_entry.id   c01dfe42a4437a0f4fc2074d7825d421
#
_cell.length_a   1.000
_cell.length_b   1.000
_cell.length_c   1.000
_cell.angle_alpha   90.00
_cell.angle_beta   90.00
_cell.angle_gamma   90.00
#
_symmetry.space_group_name_H-M   'P 1'
#
loop_
_entity.id
_entity.type
_entity.pdbx_description
1 polymer ?
#
loop_
_entity_poly.entity_id
_entity_poly.type
_entity_poly.pdbx_seq_one_letter_code
_entity_poly.pdbx_strand_id
1 'polypeptide(L)' 'MNKPLVLVVEDDTPVRNLITTTLKTHEYRYLSAQNGASAVMEALSHNPDIVLLALGLPDMDGVEIIRKIRPWSNM' A
#
# COMPACT_ATOMS: atom_id res chain seq x y z
N MET A 1 17.31 -12.69 7.91
CA MET A 1 16.45 -12.52 6.74
C MET A 1 15.46 -11.38 6.95
N ASN A 2 15.36 -10.45 6.04
CA ASN A 2 14.47 -9.30 6.20
C ASN A 2 13.04 -9.67 5.89
N LYS A 3 12.12 -9.13 6.67
CA LYS A 3 10.70 -9.24 6.39
C LYS A 3 10.35 -8.41 5.16
N PRO A 4 9.32 -8.78 4.42
CA PRO A 4 8.89 -7.97 3.28
C PRO A 4 8.41 -6.59 3.72
N LEU A 5 8.55 -5.63 2.82
CA LEU A 5 8.03 -4.29 3.02
C LEU A 5 6.61 -4.24 2.50
N VAL A 6 5.67 -3.83 3.34
CA VAL A 6 4.25 -3.81 3.03
C VAL A 6 3.78 -2.37 2.90
N LEU A 7 3.13 -2.04 1.80
CA LEU A 7 2.46 -0.75 1.64
C LEU A 7 0.97 -0.95 1.93
N VAL A 8 0.48 -0.22 2.92
CA VAL A 8 -0.94 -0.26 3.32
C VAL A 8 -1.63 0.96 2.76
N VAL A 9 -2.63 0.75 1.91
CA VAL A 9 -3.38 1.84 1.27
C VAL A 9 -4.80 1.78 1.78
N GLU A 10 -5.16 2.73 2.64
CA GLU A 10 -6.46 2.76 3.30
C GLU A 10 -6.80 4.20 3.68
N ASP A 11 -7.96 4.69 3.27
CA ASP A 11 -8.37 6.06 3.56
C ASP A 11 -8.96 6.23 4.97
N ASP A 12 -9.48 5.15 5.54
CA ASP A 12 -10.06 5.20 6.89
C ASP A 12 -8.95 5.10 7.93
N THR A 13 -8.78 6.16 8.71
CA THR A 13 -7.68 6.23 9.68
C THR A 13 -7.71 5.12 10.73
N PRO A 14 -8.85 4.83 11.39
CA PRO A 14 -8.87 3.72 12.35
C PRO A 14 -8.52 2.37 11.74
N VAL A 15 -9.01 2.08 10.54
CA VAL A 15 -8.69 0.82 9.86
C VAL A 15 -7.22 0.77 9.48
N ARG A 16 -6.69 1.87 8.94
CA ARG A 16 -5.28 1.94 8.57
C ARG A 16 -4.40 1.71 9.79
N ASN A 17 -4.74 2.33 10.91
CA ASN A 17 -3.97 2.18 12.16
C ASN A 17 -4.03 0.76 12.69
N LEU A 18 -5.18 0.10 12.57
CA LEU A 18 -5.30 -1.29 12.98
C LEU A 18 -4.35 -2.19 12.17
N ILE A 19 -4.33 -2.00 10.86
CA ILE A 19 -3.49 -2.80 9.99
C ILE A 19 -2.01 -2.54 10.27
N THR A 20 -1.61 -1.27 10.36
CA THR A 20 -0.19 -0.94 10.58
C THR A 20 0.27 -1.39 11.97
N THR A 21 -0.59 -1.30 12.98
CA THR A 21 -0.26 -1.79 14.32
C THR A 21 -0.06 -3.29 14.30
N THR A 22 -0.90 -4.02 13.58
CA THR A 22 -0.77 -5.47 13.44
C THR A 22 0.56 -5.84 12.76
N LEU A 23 0.90 -5.12 11.69
CA LEU A 23 2.16 -5.35 10.99
C LEU A 23 3.35 -5.08 11.91
N LYS A 24 3.29 -3.99 12.65
CA LYS A 24 4.35 -3.62 13.59
C LYS A 24 4.53 -4.69 14.66
N THR A 25 3.42 -5.19 15.20
CA THR A 25 3.45 -6.23 16.24
C THR A 25 4.15 -7.49 15.74
N HIS A 26 4.01 -7.81 14.46
CA HIS A 26 4.66 -8.97 13.84
C HIS A 26 6.01 -8.61 13.23
N GLU A 27 6.52 -7.43 13.52
CA GLU A 27 7.85 -6.96 13.11
C GLU A 27 8.01 -6.82 11.59
N TYR A 28 6.92 -6.59 10.89
CA TYR A 28 6.98 -6.26 9.46
C TYR A 28 7.36 -4.80 9.28
N ARG A 29 8.10 -4.53 8.22
CA ARG A 29 8.32 -3.15 7.78
C ARG A 29 7.09 -2.73 6.98
N TYR A 30 6.67 -1.49 7.13
CA TYR A 30 5.48 -1.03 6.41
C TYR A 30 5.57 0.45 6.08
N LEU A 31 4.80 0.80 5.05
CA LEU A 31 4.51 2.17 4.66
C LEU A 31 3.00 2.31 4.66
N SER A 32 2.50 3.52 4.78
CA SER A 32 1.06 3.73 4.70
C SER A 32 0.74 4.88 3.77
N ALA A 33 -0.42 4.80 3.12
CA ALA A 33 -0.94 5.83 2.25
C ALA A 33 -2.43 5.92 2.45
N GLN A 34 -2.98 7.11 2.35
CA GLN A 34 -4.41 7.32 2.60
C GLN A 34 -5.21 7.53 1.32
N ASN A 35 -4.55 7.58 0.19
CA ASN A 35 -5.23 7.72 -1.10
C ASN A 35 -4.34 7.14 -2.20
N GLY A 36 -4.87 7.12 -3.43
CA GLY A 36 -4.17 6.50 -4.55
C GLY A 36 -2.91 7.25 -4.95
N ALA A 37 -2.94 8.58 -4.94
CA ALA A 37 -1.78 9.38 -5.33
C ALA A 37 -0.60 9.13 -4.39
N SER A 38 -0.84 9.15 -3.07
CA SER A 38 0.18 8.83 -2.09
C SER A 38 0.69 7.42 -2.24
N ALA A 39 -0.22 6.48 -2.52
CA ALA A 39 0.15 5.07 -2.70
C ALA A 39 1.11 4.90 -3.86
N VAL A 40 0.83 5.54 -4.99
CA VAL A 40 1.70 5.45 -6.15
C VAL A 40 3.08 6.03 -5.85
N MET A 41 3.12 7.20 -5.20
CA MET A 41 4.40 7.82 -4.84
C MET A 41 5.21 6.95 -3.91
N GLU A 42 4.57 6.38 -2.88
CA GLU A 42 5.26 5.51 -1.93
C GLU A 42 5.76 4.24 -2.61
N ALA A 43 4.95 3.66 -3.47
CA ALA A 43 5.34 2.44 -4.17
C ALA A 43 6.53 2.67 -5.10
N LEU A 44 6.53 3.77 -5.85
CA LEU A 44 7.61 4.07 -6.77
C LEU A 44 8.89 4.47 -6.04
N SER A 45 8.77 5.11 -4.89
CA SER A 45 9.93 5.55 -4.11
C SER A 45 10.58 4.40 -3.33
N HIS A 46 9.80 3.47 -2.81
CA HIS A 46 10.28 2.46 -1.88
C HIS A 46 10.17 1.03 -2.39
N ASN A 47 9.50 0.82 -3.50
CA ASN A 47 9.37 -0.49 -4.14
C ASN A 47 8.95 -1.61 -3.17
N PRO A 48 7.77 -1.49 -2.55
CA PRO A 48 7.33 -2.48 -1.57
C PRO A 48 7.13 -3.86 -2.19
N ASP A 49 7.24 -4.88 -1.36
CA ASP A 49 7.06 -6.27 -1.79
C ASP A 49 5.58 -6.63 -1.89
N ILE A 50 4.76 -6.04 -1.03
CA ILE A 50 3.34 -6.33 -0.92
C ILE A 50 2.59 -5.02 -0.84
N VAL A 51 1.45 -4.95 -1.52
CA VAL A 51 0.54 -3.79 -1.42
C VAL A 51 -0.82 -4.29 -0.98
N LEU A 52 -1.30 -3.79 0.15
CA LEU A 52 -2.64 -4.06 0.67
C LEU A 52 -3.51 -2.88 0.29
N LEU A 53 -4.48 -3.11 -0.59
CA LEU A 53 -5.33 -2.04 -1.13
C LEU A 53 -6.73 -2.12 -0.57
N ALA A 54 -7.22 -1.01 -0.04
CA ALA A 54 -8.62 -0.87 0.27
C ALA A 54 -9.40 -0.59 -1.01
N LEU A 55 -10.62 -1.11 -1.09
CA LEU A 55 -11.52 -0.78 -2.17
C LEU A 55 -12.18 0.56 -1.89
N GLY A 56 -12.49 1.31 -2.93
CA GLY A 56 -13.24 2.56 -2.77
C GLY A 56 -12.41 3.74 -2.30
N LEU A 57 -11.14 3.81 -2.67
CA LEU A 57 -10.31 4.98 -2.40
C LEU A 57 -10.91 6.22 -3.07
N PRO A 58 -10.73 7.41 -2.48
CA PRO A 58 -11.42 8.60 -2.97
C PRO A 58 -10.95 9.10 -4.33
N ASP A 59 -9.72 8.82 -4.73
CA ASP A 59 -9.13 9.40 -5.93
C ASP A 59 -8.82 8.42 -7.06
N MET A 60 -8.73 7.13 -6.78
CA MET A 60 -8.47 6.13 -7.83
C MET A 60 -8.95 4.77 -7.37
N ASP A 61 -9.27 3.90 -8.34
CA ASP A 61 -9.60 2.52 -7.99
C ASP A 61 -8.33 1.66 -7.92
N GLY A 62 -8.49 0.45 -7.38
CA GLY A 62 -7.36 -0.45 -7.18
C GLY A 62 -6.67 -0.86 -8.48
N VAL A 63 -7.43 -1.02 -9.56
CA VAL A 63 -6.86 -1.41 -10.85
C VAL A 63 -5.96 -0.30 -11.39
N GLU A 64 -6.41 0.94 -11.25
CA GLU A 64 -5.63 2.10 -11.69
C GLU A 64 -4.33 2.21 -10.92
N ILE A 65 -4.36 1.98 -9.61
CA ILE A 65 -3.17 2.02 -8.77
C ILE A 65 -2.18 0.95 -9.22
N ILE A 66 -2.66 -0.27 -9.44
CA ILE A 66 -1.81 -1.38 -9.85
C ILE A 66 -1.14 -1.07 -11.19
N ARG A 67 -1.89 -0.51 -12.13
CA ARG A 67 -1.33 -0.15 -13.44
C ARG A 67 -0.22 0.88 -13.33
N LYS A 68 -0.38 1.87 -12.45
CA LYS A 68 0.62 2.91 -12.27
C LYS A 68 1.87 2.39 -11.57
N ILE A 69 1.72 1.45 -10.65
CA ILE A 69 2.83 0.87 -9.91
C ILE A 69 3.57 -0.15 -10.75
N ARG A 70 2.85 -0.91 -11.58
CA ARG A 70 3.44 -1.99 -12.38
C ARG A 70 3.09 -1.86 -13.85
N PRO A 71 3.49 -0.77 -14.48
CA PRO A 71 3.13 -0.55 -15.89
C PRO A 71 3.79 -1.58 -16.84
N TRP A 72 4.85 -2.22 -16.39
CA TRP A 72 5.54 -3.24 -17.18
C TRP A 72 4.92 -4.64 -17.02
N SER A 73 4.01 -4.80 -16.10
CA SER A 73 3.40 -6.09 -15.84
C SER A 73 2.41 -6.39 -16.96
N ASN A 74 2.49 -7.56 -17.53
CA ASN A 74 1.61 -7.98 -18.61
C ASN A 74 0.76 -9.17 -18.25
N MET A 75 0.38 -9.24 -17.04
CA MET A 75 -0.46 -10.33 -16.59
C MET A 75 -1.89 -10.21 -17.05
#